data_db40286c5b5f10528087f21effc15ce3
#
_entry.id   db40286c5b5f10528087f21effc15ce3
#
_cell.length_a   1.000
_cell.length_b   1.000
_cell.length_c   1.000
_cell.angle_alpha   90.00
_cell.angle_beta   90.00
_cell.angle_gamma   90.00
#
_symmetry.space_group_name_H-M   'P 1'
#
loop_
_entity.id
_entity.type
_entity.pdbx_description
1 polymer ?
#
loop_
_entity_poly.entity_id
_entity_poly.type
_entity_poly.pdbx_seq_one_letter_code
_entity_poly.pdbx_strand_id
1 'polypeptide(L)'
;FSLLWILGLSVLIIPLVYFSAKKPKNLLNYPQIRAKVWTKKMLFINALGWFLYLFGYEFLFRGVLLIPLIEPLGLWPAIAINISLYSATHIPKGLDETIGAIPLGFVLCLLTISSGTIWIAFIVHVVMAWTNTFTALKFHPEMQFQK
;
A
#
# COMPACT_ATOMS: atom_id res chain seq x y z
N PHE A 1 14.75 8.78 12.98
CA PHE A 1 14.57 8.96 11.53
C PHE A 1 13.31 8.23 11.03
N SER A 2 13.25 6.90 11.12
CA SER A 2 12.13 6.10 10.55
C SER A 2 10.76 6.45 11.14
N LEU A 3 10.66 6.65 12.45
CA LEU A 3 9.39 6.99 13.10
C LEU A 3 8.83 8.34 12.60
N LEU A 4 9.67 9.34 12.43
CA LEU A 4 9.24 10.66 11.91
C LEU A 4 8.71 10.55 10.49
N TRP A 5 9.36 9.76 9.63
CA TRP A 5 8.88 9.52 8.27
C TRP A 5 7.58 8.72 8.23
N ILE A 6 7.45 7.69 9.07
CA ILE A 6 6.20 6.93 9.19
C ILE A 6 5.05 7.85 9.61
N LEU A 7 5.23 8.66 10.63
CA LEU A 7 4.21 9.60 11.10
C LEU A 7 3.89 10.67 10.06
N GLY A 8 4.91 11.32 9.49
CA GLY A 8 4.73 12.37 8.49
C GLY A 8 4.01 11.88 7.23
N LEU A 9 4.43 10.73 6.68
CA LEU A 9 3.76 10.14 5.54
C LEU A 9 2.35 9.65 5.88
N SER A 10 2.12 9.09 7.06
CA SER A 10 0.79 8.65 7.48
C SER A 10 -0.18 9.83 7.58
N VAL A 11 0.25 10.95 8.17
CA VAL A 11 -0.55 12.19 8.27
C VAL A 11 -0.94 12.71 6.87
N LEU A 12 -0.04 12.60 5.89
CA LEU A 12 -0.30 13.02 4.52
C LEU A 12 -1.19 12.02 3.77
N ILE A 13 -0.91 10.73 3.90
CA ILE A 13 -1.56 9.67 3.10
C ILE A 13 -2.98 9.38 3.59
N ILE A 14 -3.23 9.39 4.91
CA ILE A 14 -4.56 9.08 5.45
C ILE A 14 -5.67 9.96 4.83
N PRO A 15 -5.56 11.30 4.80
CA PRO A 15 -6.58 12.14 4.16
C PRO A 15 -6.71 11.87 2.66
N LEU A 16 -5.60 11.73 1.94
CA LEU A 16 -5.61 11.47 0.50
C LEU A 16 -6.34 10.16 0.17
N VAL A 17 -6.00 9.09 0.91
CA VAL A 17 -6.65 7.78 0.75
C VAL A 17 -8.10 7.82 1.18
N TYR A 18 -8.44 8.51 2.28
CA TYR A 18 -9.82 8.66 2.73
C TYR A 18 -10.72 9.30 1.65
N PHE A 19 -10.26 10.38 1.01
CA PHE A 19 -11.03 11.03 -0.05
C PHE A 19 -11.08 10.20 -1.34
N SER A 20 -10.04 9.44 -1.65
CA SER A 20 -10.03 8.55 -2.80
C SER A 20 -10.87 7.29 -2.58
N ALA A 21 -10.82 6.71 -1.39
CA ALA A 21 -11.44 5.42 -1.05
C ALA A 21 -12.97 5.41 -1.15
N LYS A 22 -13.62 6.56 -0.97
CA LYS A 22 -15.09 6.69 -1.08
C LYS A 22 -15.59 6.96 -2.50
N LYS A 23 -14.69 7.12 -3.48
CA LYS A 23 -15.11 7.33 -4.87
C LYS A 23 -15.73 6.05 -5.44
N PRO A 24 -16.79 6.15 -6.27
CA PRO A 24 -17.44 4.97 -6.88
C PRO A 24 -16.46 4.01 -7.56
N LYS A 25 -15.48 4.55 -8.29
CA LYS A 25 -14.45 3.76 -8.97
C LYS A 25 -13.62 2.89 -8.00
N ASN A 26 -13.28 3.42 -6.82
CA ASN A 26 -12.56 2.66 -5.79
C ASN A 26 -13.43 1.57 -5.16
N LEU A 27 -14.73 1.85 -4.95
CA LEU A 27 -15.68 0.89 -4.37
C LEU A 27 -15.92 -0.32 -5.27
N LEU A 28 -15.61 -0.25 -6.57
CA LEU A 28 -15.62 -1.43 -7.45
C LEU A 28 -14.55 -2.45 -7.07
N ASN A 29 -13.39 -2.00 -6.53
CA ASN A 29 -12.25 -2.84 -6.18
C ASN A 29 -12.14 -3.11 -4.68
N TYR A 30 -12.66 -2.21 -3.83
CA TYR A 30 -12.50 -2.27 -2.37
C TYR A 30 -13.83 -2.20 -1.61
N PRO A 31 -13.94 -2.88 -0.47
CA PRO A 31 -13.00 -3.87 0.07
C PRO A 31 -12.79 -5.05 -0.86
N GLN A 32 -11.59 -5.65 -0.91
CA GLN A 32 -11.33 -6.82 -1.77
C GLN A 32 -12.14 -8.05 -1.36
N ILE A 33 -12.43 -8.23 -0.06
CA ILE A 33 -13.38 -9.23 0.39
C ILE A 33 -14.79 -8.72 0.08
N ARG A 34 -15.51 -9.41 -0.82
CA ARG A 34 -16.81 -8.98 -1.34
C ARG A 34 -18.01 -9.49 -0.53
N ALA A 35 -17.84 -9.68 0.78
CA ALA A 35 -18.94 -10.02 1.67
C ALA A 35 -19.86 -8.83 1.92
N LYS A 36 -21.19 -9.05 1.83
CA LYS A 36 -22.17 -7.98 2.10
C LYS A 36 -22.27 -7.62 3.58
N VAL A 37 -22.02 -8.58 4.47
CA VAL A 37 -22.04 -8.37 5.93
C VAL A 37 -20.67 -8.63 6.50
N TRP A 38 -20.13 -7.64 7.20
CA TRP A 38 -18.82 -7.68 7.82
C TRP A 38 -18.95 -7.78 9.34
N THR A 39 -18.32 -8.81 9.92
CA THR A 39 -18.23 -9.00 11.37
C THR A 39 -16.88 -8.49 11.89
N LYS A 40 -16.77 -8.33 13.22
CA LYS A 40 -15.48 -8.00 13.88
C LYS A 40 -14.38 -9.00 13.52
N LYS A 41 -14.74 -10.31 13.46
CA LYS A 41 -13.81 -11.37 13.05
C LYS A 41 -13.28 -11.16 11.62
N MET A 42 -14.16 -10.81 10.68
CA MET A 42 -13.76 -10.54 9.30
C MET A 42 -12.88 -9.31 9.18
N LEU A 43 -13.18 -8.23 9.92
CA LEU A 43 -12.31 -7.05 9.97
C LEU A 43 -10.92 -7.41 10.46
N PHE A 44 -10.82 -8.17 11.54
CA PHE A 44 -9.55 -8.61 12.10
C PHE A 44 -8.76 -9.48 11.10
N ILE A 45 -9.40 -10.49 10.50
CA ILE A 45 -8.77 -11.37 9.52
C ILE A 45 -8.30 -10.57 8.29
N ASN A 46 -9.12 -9.63 7.81
CA ASN A 46 -8.74 -8.77 6.69
C ASN A 46 -7.55 -7.86 7.05
N ALA A 47 -7.57 -7.25 8.23
CA ALA A 47 -6.46 -6.39 8.69
C ALA A 47 -5.16 -7.19 8.85
N LEU A 48 -5.23 -8.39 9.44
CA LEU A 48 -4.08 -9.28 9.58
C LEU A 48 -3.59 -9.78 8.22
N GLY A 49 -4.50 -10.13 7.32
CA GLY A 49 -4.16 -10.55 5.96
C GLY A 49 -3.40 -9.46 5.20
N TRP A 50 -3.88 -8.21 5.24
CA TRP A 50 -3.16 -7.07 4.66
C TRP A 50 -1.78 -6.87 5.30
N PHE A 51 -1.70 -6.98 6.62
CA PHE A 51 -0.43 -6.82 7.34
C PHE A 51 0.61 -7.87 6.88
N LEU A 52 0.24 -9.15 6.87
CA LEU A 52 1.14 -10.23 6.46
C LEU A 52 1.49 -10.15 4.96
N TYR A 53 0.49 -9.90 4.12
CA TYR A 53 0.70 -9.76 2.67
C TYR A 53 1.66 -8.60 2.36
N LEU A 54 1.44 -7.43 2.95
CA LEU A 54 2.26 -6.26 2.69
C LEU A 54 3.66 -6.37 3.30
N PHE A 55 3.83 -7.12 4.39
CA PHE A 55 5.16 -7.44 4.90
C PHE A 55 5.96 -8.22 3.84
N GLY A 56 5.41 -9.32 3.32
CA GLY A 56 6.06 -10.09 2.26
C GLY A 56 6.27 -9.28 0.98
N TYR A 57 5.29 -8.45 0.63
CA TYR A 57 5.35 -7.59 -0.55
C TYR A 57 6.49 -6.55 -0.46
N GLU A 58 6.58 -5.79 0.64
CA GLU A 58 7.66 -4.82 0.82
C GLU A 58 9.02 -5.47 1.04
N PHE A 59 9.05 -6.64 1.68
CA PHE A 59 10.28 -7.42 1.78
C PHE A 59 10.78 -7.85 0.40
N LEU A 60 9.89 -8.34 -0.47
CA LEU A 60 10.23 -8.71 -1.85
C LEU A 60 10.75 -7.50 -2.64
N PHE A 61 9.97 -6.41 -2.68
CA PHE A 61 10.30 -5.27 -3.52
C PHE A 61 11.48 -4.47 -2.99
N ARG A 62 11.54 -4.19 -1.70
CA ARG A 62 12.60 -3.32 -1.12
C ARG A 62 13.79 -4.12 -0.60
N GLY A 63 13.55 -5.29 0.00
CA GLY A 63 14.63 -6.14 0.52
C GLY A 63 15.31 -6.96 -0.57
N VAL A 64 14.56 -7.76 -1.28
CA VAL A 64 15.11 -8.78 -2.21
C VAL A 64 15.38 -8.20 -3.60
N LEU A 65 14.54 -7.29 -4.09
CA LEU A 65 14.71 -6.75 -5.45
C LEU A 65 15.56 -5.45 -5.45
N LEU A 66 15.17 -4.43 -4.70
CA LEU A 66 15.82 -3.11 -4.79
C LEU A 66 17.29 -3.16 -4.35
N ILE A 67 17.54 -3.61 -3.12
CA ILE A 67 18.88 -3.51 -2.51
C ILE A 67 19.93 -4.31 -3.28
N PRO A 68 19.71 -5.59 -3.66
CA PRO A 68 20.69 -6.36 -4.41
C PRO A 68 20.96 -5.84 -5.83
N LEU A 69 20.02 -5.11 -6.43
CA LEU A 69 20.22 -4.54 -7.77
C LEU A 69 21.09 -3.29 -7.79
N ILE A 70 21.28 -2.63 -6.64
CA ILE A 70 22.07 -1.38 -6.59
C ILE A 70 23.54 -1.64 -6.92
N GLU A 71 24.13 -2.72 -6.41
CA GLU A 71 25.53 -3.02 -6.64
C GLU A 71 25.86 -3.28 -8.12
N PRO A 72 25.17 -4.20 -8.84
CA PRO A 72 25.51 -4.48 -10.23
C PRO A 72 25.02 -3.45 -11.24
N LEU A 73 23.94 -2.70 -10.95
CA LEU A 73 23.31 -1.82 -11.94
C LEU A 73 23.43 -0.32 -11.60
N GLY A 74 23.80 -0.01 -10.37
CA GLY A 74 23.76 1.36 -9.86
C GLY A 74 22.38 1.77 -9.34
N LEU A 75 22.36 2.88 -8.62
CA LEU A 75 21.20 3.37 -7.88
C LEU A 75 19.95 3.61 -8.75
N TRP A 76 20.10 4.40 -9.81
CA TRP A 76 18.96 4.84 -10.61
C TRP A 76 18.31 3.73 -11.44
N PRO A 77 19.09 2.85 -12.13
CA PRO A 77 18.52 1.69 -12.79
C PRO A 77 17.81 0.72 -11.83
N ALA A 78 18.37 0.48 -10.64
CA ALA A 78 17.74 -0.37 -9.63
C ALA A 78 16.38 0.21 -9.18
N ILE A 79 16.31 1.51 -8.93
CA ILE A 79 15.06 2.20 -8.60
C ILE A 79 14.07 2.12 -9.76
N ALA A 80 14.50 2.38 -10.99
CA ALA A 80 13.62 2.34 -12.16
C ALA A 80 13.01 0.96 -12.39
N ILE A 81 13.80 -0.11 -12.28
CA ILE A 81 13.33 -1.49 -12.37
C ILE A 81 12.34 -1.80 -11.25
N ASN A 82 12.69 -1.43 -10.01
CA ASN A 82 11.83 -1.65 -8.87
C ASN A 82 10.46 -0.99 -9.03
N ILE A 83 10.42 0.30 -9.39
CA ILE A 83 9.18 1.06 -9.58
C ILE A 83 8.36 0.49 -10.73
N SER A 84 9.00 0.11 -11.84
CA SER A 84 8.30 -0.46 -12.99
C SER A 84 7.57 -1.75 -12.62
N LEU A 85 8.25 -2.67 -11.95
CA LEU A 85 7.65 -3.93 -11.50
C LEU A 85 6.61 -3.70 -10.40
N TYR A 86 6.91 -2.82 -9.43
CA TYR A 86 5.98 -2.44 -8.37
C TYR A 86 4.68 -1.83 -8.93
N SER A 87 4.79 -0.89 -9.86
CA SER A 87 3.63 -0.29 -10.52
C SER A 87 2.86 -1.30 -11.37
N ALA A 88 3.54 -2.20 -12.08
CA ALA A 88 2.91 -3.24 -12.89
C ALA A 88 2.00 -4.17 -12.07
N THR A 89 2.32 -4.46 -10.81
CA THR A 89 1.45 -5.26 -9.94
C THR A 89 0.12 -4.59 -9.61
N HIS A 90 -0.02 -3.29 -9.87
CA HIS A 90 -1.25 -2.54 -9.64
C HIS A 90 -2.15 -2.49 -10.90
N ILE A 91 -1.68 -2.97 -12.07
CA ILE A 91 -2.48 -3.00 -13.31
C ILE A 91 -3.87 -3.64 -13.11
N PRO A 92 -4.01 -4.79 -12.42
CA PRO A 92 -5.32 -5.39 -12.20
C PRO A 92 -6.31 -4.52 -11.39
N LYS A 93 -5.79 -3.54 -10.64
CA LYS A 93 -6.60 -2.61 -9.83
C LYS A 93 -7.00 -1.34 -10.60
N GLY A 94 -6.46 -1.16 -11.79
CA GLY A 94 -6.77 -0.07 -12.70
C GLY A 94 -5.68 0.99 -12.82
N LEU A 95 -5.82 1.82 -13.86
CA LEU A 95 -4.81 2.78 -14.28
C LEU A 95 -4.45 3.82 -13.19
N ASP A 96 -5.43 4.28 -12.42
CA ASP A 96 -5.21 5.30 -11.39
C ASP A 96 -4.28 4.77 -10.28
N GLU A 97 -4.47 3.51 -9.85
CA GLU A 97 -3.60 2.89 -8.86
C GLU A 97 -2.22 2.58 -9.45
N THR A 98 -2.16 2.15 -10.71
CA THR A 98 -0.90 1.87 -11.41
C THR A 98 -0.04 3.14 -11.50
N ILE A 99 -0.62 4.25 -11.94
CA ILE A 99 0.09 5.55 -12.05
C ILE A 99 0.43 6.08 -10.65
N GLY A 100 -0.51 6.00 -9.71
CA GLY A 100 -0.29 6.44 -8.32
C GLY A 100 0.80 5.65 -7.58
N ALA A 101 1.04 4.40 -7.95
CA ALA A 101 2.11 3.58 -7.39
C ALA A 101 3.52 4.07 -7.78
N ILE A 102 3.66 4.80 -8.89
CA ILE A 102 4.97 5.30 -9.37
C ILE A 102 5.59 6.31 -8.38
N PRO A 103 4.95 7.47 -8.07
CA PRO A 103 5.53 8.44 -7.16
C PRO A 103 5.67 7.90 -5.73
N LEU A 104 4.70 7.14 -5.24
CA LEU A 104 4.80 6.52 -3.92
C LEU A 104 5.93 5.51 -3.89
N GLY A 105 6.00 4.61 -4.88
CA GLY A 105 7.08 3.63 -5.00
C GLY A 105 8.47 4.27 -5.02
N PHE A 106 8.62 5.40 -5.71
CA PHE A 106 9.87 6.18 -5.74
C PHE A 106 10.25 6.70 -4.35
N VAL A 107 9.34 7.34 -3.65
CA VAL A 107 9.58 7.84 -2.28
C VAL A 107 9.95 6.68 -1.33
N LEU A 108 9.22 5.55 -1.41
CA LEU A 108 9.51 4.39 -0.56
C LEU A 108 10.88 3.75 -0.89
N CYS A 109 11.33 3.74 -2.17
CA CYS A 109 12.68 3.32 -2.52
C CYS A 109 13.74 4.21 -1.86
N LEU A 110 13.62 5.53 -1.99
CA LEU A 110 14.57 6.48 -1.40
C LEU A 110 14.63 6.34 0.13
N LEU A 111 13.48 6.19 0.79
CA LEU A 111 13.42 6.03 2.24
C LEU A 111 13.98 4.69 2.70
N THR A 112 13.78 3.61 1.93
CA THR A 112 14.40 2.31 2.22
C THR A 112 15.92 2.40 2.14
N ILE A 113 16.44 3.03 1.10
CA ILE A 113 17.89 3.20 0.92
C ILE A 113 18.48 4.09 2.02
N SER A 114 17.84 5.24 2.33
CA SER A 114 18.33 6.18 3.32
C SER A 114 18.26 5.66 4.76
N SER A 115 17.27 4.81 5.07
CA SER A 115 17.09 4.24 6.41
C SER A 115 17.79 2.89 6.61
N GLY A 116 18.18 2.22 5.51
CA GLY A 116 18.72 0.87 5.54
C GLY A 116 17.69 -0.19 5.95
N THR A 117 16.37 0.12 5.88
CA THR A 117 15.32 -0.77 6.36
C THR A 117 14.02 -0.65 5.56
N ILE A 118 13.25 -1.74 5.50
CA ILE A 118 11.94 -1.77 4.82
C ILE A 118 10.79 -1.24 5.69
N TRP A 119 11.01 -0.96 6.98
CA TRP A 119 9.93 -0.68 7.94
C TRP A 119 9.10 0.55 7.59
N ILE A 120 9.72 1.60 7.01
CA ILE A 120 8.98 2.80 6.59
C ILE A 120 8.00 2.43 5.48
N ALA A 121 8.49 1.76 4.43
CA ALA A 121 7.67 1.33 3.30
C ALA A 121 6.53 0.41 3.76
N PHE A 122 6.84 -0.59 4.56
CA PHE A 122 5.87 -1.56 5.07
C PHE A 122 4.75 -0.89 5.88
N ILE A 123 5.09 -0.09 6.90
CA ILE A 123 4.07 0.49 7.78
C ILE A 123 3.22 1.53 7.04
N VAL A 124 3.83 2.36 6.21
CA VAL A 124 3.10 3.35 5.39
C VAL A 124 2.12 2.65 4.44
N HIS A 125 2.53 1.55 3.82
CA HIS A 125 1.67 0.76 2.93
C HIS A 125 0.52 0.08 3.70
N VAL A 126 0.78 -0.46 4.90
CA VAL A 126 -0.26 -1.01 5.78
C VAL A 126 -1.28 0.06 6.17
N VAL A 127 -0.83 1.23 6.60
CA VAL A 127 -1.71 2.37 6.94
C VAL A 127 -2.58 2.74 5.74
N MET A 128 -2.01 2.82 4.54
CA MET A 128 -2.74 3.11 3.32
C MET A 128 -3.81 2.04 3.01
N ALA A 129 -3.44 0.77 3.06
CA ALA A 129 -4.35 -0.34 2.76
C ALA A 129 -5.51 -0.44 3.77
N TRP A 130 -5.22 -0.28 5.06
CA TRP A 130 -6.25 -0.26 6.10
C TRP A 130 -7.18 0.94 5.97
N THR A 131 -6.63 2.14 5.77
CA THR A 131 -7.44 3.35 5.54
C THR A 131 -8.36 3.17 4.34
N ASN A 132 -7.84 2.65 3.22
CA ASN A 132 -8.66 2.39 2.03
C ASN A 132 -9.78 1.37 2.33
N THR A 133 -9.45 0.23 2.90
CA THR A 133 -10.41 -0.85 3.17
C THR A 133 -11.52 -0.40 4.12
N PHE A 134 -11.16 0.23 5.26
CA PHE A 134 -12.16 0.65 6.26
C PHE A 134 -13.01 1.80 5.76
N THR A 135 -12.43 2.74 4.99
CA THR A 135 -13.19 3.81 4.37
C THR A 135 -14.12 3.27 3.29
N ALA A 136 -13.62 2.41 2.41
CA ALA A 136 -14.46 1.78 1.38
C ALA A 136 -15.62 1.00 2.00
N LEU A 137 -15.39 0.19 3.03
CA LEU A 137 -16.45 -0.53 3.74
C LEU A 137 -17.52 0.42 4.30
N LYS A 138 -17.09 1.54 4.90
CA LYS A 138 -18.01 2.53 5.49
C LYS A 138 -18.93 3.17 4.45
N PHE A 139 -18.43 3.39 3.23
CA PHE A 139 -19.16 4.09 2.16
C PHE A 139 -19.70 3.16 1.07
N HIS A 140 -19.49 1.84 1.20
CA HIS A 140 -19.96 0.89 0.19
C HIS A 140 -21.47 0.74 0.24
N PRO A 141 -22.19 0.89 -0.90
CA PRO A 141 -23.66 0.87 -0.92
C PRO A 141 -24.27 -0.48 -0.56
N GLU A 142 -23.53 -1.58 -0.79
CA GLU A 142 -24.04 -2.96 -0.62
C GLU A 142 -23.39 -3.70 0.56
N MET A 143 -22.47 -3.07 1.26
CA MET A 143 -21.75 -3.69 2.39
C MET A 143 -22.08 -2.99 3.68
N GLN A 144 -22.23 -3.74 4.76
CA GLN A 144 -22.52 -3.20 6.07
C GLN A 144 -21.78 -3.95 7.16
N PHE A 145 -21.47 -3.21 8.22
CA PHE A 145 -20.84 -3.76 9.40
C PHE A 145 -21.90 -4.24 10.39
N GLN A 146 -21.81 -5.51 10.77
CA GLN A 146 -22.65 -6.08 11.82
C GLN A 146 -21.98 -5.79 13.18
N LYS A 147 -22.68 -5.03 14.02
CA LYS A 147 -22.25 -4.67 15.37
C LYS A 147 -22.22 -5.88 16.31
#